data_51618eea72f7fc765a283b1f07c7f0ea
#
_entry.id   51618eea72f7fc765a283b1f07c7f0ea
#
_cell.length_a   1.000
_cell.length_b   1.000
_cell.length_c   1.000
_cell.angle_alpha   90.00
_cell.angle_beta   90.00
_cell.angle_gamma   90.00
#
_symmetry.space_group_name_H-M   'P 1'
#
loop_
_entity.id
_entity.type
_entity.pdbx_description
1 polymer ?
#
loop_
_entity_poly.entity_id
_entity_poly.type
_entity_poly.pdbx_seq_one_letter_code
_entity_poly.pdbx_strand_id
1 'polypeptide(L)'
;SSAGGVGAAHRDEALSGRLTQALSRDFTVHWTLLACTGHKLADVRAAVRGLPAEPFDVVVAAVGVNDATGRTRMAHWLRGLRSLVTALRHRHQAQQVILSALPPVHLFPALPQPLRWYLGRCATRLDRAQRRWVVSQPECEVVGADFPMDLRYMAHDGFHPGPLAYEAWAGALAGQIRARRRA
;
A
#
# COMPACT_ATOMS: atom_id res chain seq x y z
N SER A 1 1.38 9.15 -0.03
CA SER A 1 0.13 9.92 0.13
C SER A 1 -0.89 9.18 0.99
N SER A 2 -1.41 8.04 0.57
CA SER A 2 -2.48 7.32 1.31
C SER A 2 -2.06 6.89 2.73
N ALA A 3 -0.87 6.36 2.92
CA ALA A 3 -0.37 6.01 4.25
C ALA A 3 -0.18 7.25 5.15
N GLY A 4 0.15 8.40 4.57
CA GLY A 4 0.30 9.68 5.27
C GLY A 4 -0.99 10.46 5.48
N GLY A 5 -2.14 9.93 5.04
CA GLY A 5 -3.45 10.48 5.32
C GLY A 5 -3.95 11.56 4.37
N VAL A 6 -3.47 11.62 3.14
CA VAL A 6 -4.09 12.49 2.12
C VAL A 6 -5.54 12.05 1.96
N GLY A 7 -6.49 12.97 2.13
CA GLY A 7 -7.94 12.69 2.09
C GLY A 7 -8.58 12.39 3.46
N ALA A 8 -7.80 12.38 4.56
CA ALA A 8 -8.29 12.30 5.93
C ALA A 8 -8.12 13.67 6.63
N ALA A 9 -9.06 14.07 7.48
CA ALA A 9 -8.99 15.32 8.23
C ALA A 9 -7.97 15.21 9.39
N HIS A 10 -7.83 14.04 9.99
CA HIS A 10 -6.93 13.76 11.10
C HIS A 10 -6.08 12.51 10.83
N ARG A 11 -4.90 12.43 11.48
CA ARG A 11 -4.00 11.28 11.36
C ARG A 11 -4.64 9.95 11.76
N ASP A 12 -5.55 9.97 12.72
CA ASP A 12 -6.26 8.79 13.20
C ASP A 12 -7.24 8.23 12.16
N GLU A 13 -7.69 9.04 11.22
CA GLU A 13 -8.55 8.65 10.11
C GLU A 13 -7.76 8.14 8.89
N ALA A 14 -6.45 8.37 8.87
CA ALA A 14 -5.56 7.85 7.85
C ALA A 14 -5.39 6.34 7.97
N LEU A 15 -4.88 5.69 6.92
CA LEU A 15 -4.62 4.26 6.91
C LEU A 15 -3.79 3.80 8.11
N SER A 16 -2.73 4.53 8.46
CA SER A 16 -1.86 4.21 9.59
C SER A 16 -2.60 4.25 10.94
N GLY A 17 -3.37 5.31 11.19
CA GLY A 17 -4.17 5.46 12.42
C GLY A 17 -5.24 4.37 12.54
N ARG A 18 -6.02 4.15 11.47
CA ARG A 18 -7.06 3.10 11.45
C ARG A 18 -6.48 1.70 11.61
N LEU A 19 -5.34 1.41 11.00
CA LEU A 19 -4.66 0.12 11.15
C LEU A 19 -4.16 -0.09 12.58
N THR A 20 -3.51 0.92 13.16
CA THR A 20 -3.05 0.87 14.57
C THR A 20 -4.23 0.65 15.50
N GLN A 21 -5.32 1.40 15.35
CA GLN A 21 -6.54 1.23 16.15
C GLN A 21 -7.15 -0.17 15.99
N ALA A 22 -7.18 -0.70 14.77
CA ALA A 22 -7.70 -2.04 14.54
C ALA A 22 -6.86 -3.11 15.23
N LEU A 23 -5.52 -3.00 15.19
CA LEU A 23 -4.59 -3.96 15.77
C LEU A 23 -4.47 -3.85 17.29
N SER A 24 -4.64 -2.67 17.89
CA SER A 24 -4.50 -2.44 19.32
C SER A 24 -5.55 -3.18 20.18
N ARG A 25 -6.57 -3.75 19.54
CA ARG A 25 -7.54 -4.62 20.20
C ARG A 25 -6.96 -5.97 20.62
N ASP A 26 -5.90 -6.43 19.94
CA ASP A 26 -5.31 -7.76 20.12
C ASP A 26 -3.80 -7.70 20.45
N PHE A 27 -3.15 -6.58 20.16
CA PHE A 27 -1.69 -6.44 20.26
C PHE A 27 -1.29 -5.11 20.89
N THR A 28 -0.14 -5.09 21.56
CA THR A 28 0.58 -3.83 21.84
C THR A 28 1.31 -3.42 20.55
N VAL A 29 0.98 -2.26 20.00
CA VAL A 29 1.46 -1.82 18.69
C VAL A 29 2.47 -0.69 18.83
N HIS A 30 3.72 -0.97 18.45
CA HIS A 30 4.73 0.05 18.17
C HIS A 30 4.85 0.20 16.67
N TRP A 31 4.77 1.43 16.15
CA TRP A 31 4.75 1.62 14.72
C TRP A 31 5.57 2.83 14.26
N THR A 32 6.09 2.72 13.06
CA THR A 32 6.82 3.79 12.36
C THR A 32 6.17 4.04 11.01
N LEU A 33 5.95 5.30 10.67
CA LEU A 33 5.38 5.71 9.39
C LEU A 33 6.46 6.33 8.50
N LEU A 34 6.67 5.74 7.34
CA LEU A 34 7.43 6.32 6.24
C LEU A 34 6.47 6.67 5.11
N ALA A 35 6.08 7.94 5.01
CA ALA A 35 5.14 8.39 3.99
C ALA A 35 5.55 9.73 3.41
N CYS A 36 5.52 9.81 2.08
CA CYS A 36 5.72 11.04 1.34
C CYS A 36 4.80 11.07 0.12
N THR A 37 4.19 12.22 -0.13
CA THR A 37 3.29 12.41 -1.28
C THR A 37 4.07 12.39 -2.58
N GLY A 38 3.52 11.74 -3.61
CA GLY A 38 4.12 11.67 -4.94
C GLY A 38 5.25 10.64 -5.11
N HIS A 39 5.74 10.04 -4.02
CA HIS A 39 6.82 9.05 -4.10
C HIS A 39 6.45 7.85 -4.97
N LYS A 40 7.36 7.49 -5.86
CA LYS A 40 7.38 6.23 -6.59
C LYS A 40 8.11 5.16 -5.76
N LEU A 41 8.04 3.94 -6.20
CA LEU A 41 8.76 2.83 -5.59
C LEU A 41 10.28 3.08 -5.44
N ALA A 42 10.90 3.76 -6.39
CA ALA A 42 12.33 4.11 -6.32
C ALA A 42 12.65 5.01 -5.12
N ASP A 43 11.80 6.01 -4.87
CA ASP A 43 11.96 6.97 -3.78
C ASP A 43 11.73 6.28 -2.41
N VAL A 44 10.70 5.42 -2.33
CA VAL A 44 10.44 4.62 -1.11
C VAL A 44 11.63 3.71 -0.80
N ARG A 45 12.21 3.06 -1.81
CA ARG A 45 13.42 2.23 -1.63
C ARG A 45 14.61 3.03 -1.13
N ALA A 46 14.82 4.22 -1.65
CA ALA A 46 15.90 5.10 -1.20
C ALA A 46 15.68 5.51 0.27
N ALA A 47 14.46 5.89 0.62
CA ALA A 47 14.10 6.25 1.98
C ALA A 47 14.25 5.09 2.97
N VAL A 48 13.79 3.89 2.64
CA VAL A 48 13.96 2.67 3.48
C VAL A 48 15.44 2.35 3.72
N ARG A 49 16.30 2.54 2.73
CA ARG A 49 17.76 2.33 2.90
C ARG A 49 18.39 3.33 3.86
N GLY A 50 17.84 4.52 3.97
CA GLY A 50 18.29 5.57 4.88
C GLY A 50 17.82 5.40 6.33
N LEU A 51 16.83 4.54 6.59
CA LEU A 51 16.36 4.27 7.94
C LEU A 51 17.42 3.50 8.76
N PRO A 52 17.46 3.68 10.09
CA PRO A 52 18.17 2.79 10.99
C PRO A 52 17.75 1.33 10.79
N ALA A 53 18.65 0.40 10.99
CA ALA A 53 18.33 -1.03 10.92
C ALA A 53 17.61 -1.45 12.20
N GLU A 54 16.28 -1.51 12.12
CA GLU A 54 15.41 -1.94 13.22
C GLU A 54 14.55 -3.12 12.76
N PRO A 55 14.32 -4.13 13.62
CA PRO A 55 13.44 -5.24 13.28
C PRO A 55 11.97 -4.83 13.31
N PHE A 56 11.20 -5.35 12.36
CA PHE A 56 9.75 -5.19 12.32
C PHE A 56 9.06 -6.55 12.23
N ASP A 57 8.01 -6.75 13.00
CA ASP A 57 7.15 -7.92 12.84
C ASP A 57 6.42 -7.90 11.50
N VAL A 58 5.86 -6.75 11.15
CA VAL A 58 5.07 -6.56 9.93
C VAL A 58 5.43 -5.26 9.27
N VAL A 59 5.61 -5.27 7.97
CA VAL A 59 5.72 -4.07 7.15
C VAL A 59 4.60 -4.03 6.12
N VAL A 60 3.84 -2.95 6.11
CA VAL A 60 2.83 -2.69 5.10
C VAL A 60 3.35 -1.66 4.10
N ALA A 61 3.43 -2.02 2.83
CA ALA A 61 3.91 -1.15 1.76
C ALA A 61 2.78 -0.80 0.78
N ALA A 62 2.25 0.42 0.91
CA ALA A 62 1.26 0.99 -0.02
C ALA A 62 1.97 1.81 -1.10
N VAL A 63 2.39 1.14 -2.17
CA VAL A 63 3.17 1.72 -3.28
C VAL A 63 2.57 1.37 -4.64
N GLY A 64 2.88 2.13 -5.68
CA GLY A 64 2.59 1.75 -7.06
C GLY A 64 1.62 2.65 -7.82
N VAL A 65 0.74 3.40 -7.16
CA VAL A 65 -0.18 4.32 -7.87
C VAL A 65 0.63 5.37 -8.63
N ASN A 66 1.62 6.00 -8.00
CA ASN A 66 2.50 6.98 -8.64
C ASN A 66 3.40 6.35 -9.72
N ASP A 67 3.72 5.07 -9.59
CA ASP A 67 4.42 4.32 -10.64
C ASP A 67 3.52 4.08 -11.85
N ALA A 68 2.26 3.72 -11.62
CA ALA A 68 1.28 3.51 -12.68
C ALA A 68 0.97 4.81 -13.43
N THR A 69 0.71 5.92 -12.71
CA THR A 69 0.46 7.24 -13.30
C THR A 69 1.71 7.82 -13.97
N GLY A 70 2.89 7.55 -13.41
CA GLY A 70 4.19 7.93 -13.99
C GLY A 70 4.72 6.97 -15.05
N ARG A 71 3.94 6.01 -15.51
CA ARG A 71 4.24 5.05 -16.59
C ARG A 71 5.52 4.24 -16.35
N THR A 72 5.79 3.84 -15.11
CA THR A 72 6.94 2.99 -14.79
C THR A 72 6.85 1.66 -15.56
N ARG A 73 7.93 1.26 -16.22
CA ARG A 73 7.98 0.00 -16.97
C ARG A 73 7.88 -1.19 -16.00
N MET A 74 7.08 -2.19 -16.35
CA MET A 74 6.82 -3.37 -15.50
C MET A 74 8.10 -4.06 -15.02
N ALA A 75 9.10 -4.25 -15.90
CA ALA A 75 10.36 -4.88 -15.52
C ALA A 75 11.14 -4.03 -14.48
N HIS A 76 11.06 -2.70 -14.58
CA HIS A 76 11.67 -1.80 -13.60
C HIS A 76 10.91 -1.84 -12.27
N TRP A 77 9.57 -1.84 -12.33
CA TRP A 77 8.70 -2.02 -11.16
C TRP A 77 9.04 -3.31 -10.40
N LEU A 78 9.05 -4.46 -11.06
CA LEU A 78 9.34 -5.74 -10.40
C LEU A 78 10.76 -5.81 -9.81
N ARG A 79 11.77 -5.28 -10.51
CA ARG A 79 13.12 -5.18 -9.94
C ARG A 79 13.16 -4.32 -8.69
N GLY A 80 12.46 -3.17 -8.73
CA GLY A 80 12.31 -2.29 -7.59
C GLY A 80 11.62 -2.95 -6.41
N LEU A 81 10.52 -3.65 -6.67
CA LEU A 81 9.74 -4.35 -5.64
C LEU A 81 10.56 -5.46 -4.96
N ARG A 82 11.25 -6.29 -5.75
CA ARG A 82 12.17 -7.29 -5.24
C ARG A 82 13.23 -6.68 -4.32
N SER A 83 13.88 -5.60 -4.78
CA SER A 83 14.90 -4.90 -3.99
C SER A 83 14.33 -4.26 -2.71
N LEU A 84 13.09 -3.74 -2.73
CA LEU A 84 12.43 -3.24 -1.53
C LEU A 84 12.21 -4.37 -0.52
N VAL A 85 11.58 -5.46 -0.95
CA VAL A 85 11.28 -6.61 -0.08
C VAL A 85 12.56 -7.22 0.48
N THR A 86 13.59 -7.37 -0.35
CA THR A 86 14.91 -7.84 0.11
C THR A 86 15.47 -6.93 1.21
N ALA A 87 15.41 -5.59 1.04
CA ALA A 87 15.89 -4.65 2.05
C ALA A 87 15.06 -4.74 3.35
N LEU A 88 13.74 -4.84 3.25
CA LEU A 88 12.86 -4.98 4.41
C LEU A 88 13.15 -6.28 5.19
N ARG A 89 13.37 -7.38 4.50
CA ARG A 89 13.64 -8.67 5.14
C ARG A 89 15.05 -8.80 5.71
N HIS A 90 16.07 -8.37 4.98
CA HIS A 90 17.45 -8.57 5.43
C HIS A 90 17.95 -7.46 6.35
N ARG A 91 17.61 -6.20 6.06
CA ARG A 91 18.08 -5.07 6.89
C ARG A 91 17.16 -4.80 8.08
N HIS A 92 15.85 -4.92 7.88
CA HIS A 92 14.84 -4.64 8.90
C HIS A 92 14.20 -5.91 9.48
N GLN A 93 14.69 -7.09 9.11
CA GLN A 93 14.26 -8.39 9.63
C GLN A 93 12.73 -8.58 9.62
N ALA A 94 12.05 -7.94 8.66
CA ALA A 94 10.59 -8.01 8.54
C ALA A 94 10.13 -9.46 8.41
N GLN A 95 9.32 -9.92 9.36
CA GLN A 95 8.81 -11.30 9.38
C GLN A 95 7.66 -11.48 8.38
N GLN A 96 6.86 -10.42 8.18
CA GLN A 96 5.79 -10.37 7.19
C GLN A 96 5.86 -9.07 6.41
N VAL A 97 5.79 -9.15 5.08
CA VAL A 97 5.70 -7.98 4.20
C VAL A 97 4.37 -8.02 3.46
N ILE A 98 3.50 -7.06 3.73
CA ILE A 98 2.22 -6.91 3.05
C ILE A 98 2.34 -5.80 2.02
N LEU A 99 2.17 -6.15 0.76
CA LEU A 99 2.05 -5.20 -0.34
C LEU A 99 0.58 -4.87 -0.53
N SER A 100 0.24 -3.60 -0.58
CA SER A 100 -1.12 -3.22 -0.96
C SER A 100 -1.36 -3.46 -2.44
N ALA A 101 -2.52 -4.03 -2.77
CA ALA A 101 -2.97 -4.10 -4.15
C ALA A 101 -3.08 -2.68 -4.74
N LEU A 102 -2.79 -2.53 -6.02
CA LEU A 102 -3.03 -1.27 -6.70
C LEU A 102 -4.55 -1.11 -6.93
N PRO A 103 -5.10 0.06 -6.60
CA PRO A 103 -6.53 0.31 -6.77
C PRO A 103 -6.93 0.28 -8.25
N PRO A 104 -8.21 0.06 -8.56
CA PRO A 104 -8.74 0.08 -9.92
C PRO A 104 -8.84 1.52 -10.46
N VAL A 105 -7.71 2.10 -10.84
CA VAL A 105 -7.57 3.50 -11.29
C VAL A 105 -8.55 3.86 -12.43
N HIS A 106 -8.99 2.86 -13.22
CA HIS A 106 -9.99 3.06 -14.26
C HIS A 106 -11.39 3.44 -13.73
N LEU A 107 -11.61 3.36 -12.42
CA LEU A 107 -12.86 3.77 -11.77
C LEU A 107 -12.74 5.15 -11.08
N PHE A 108 -11.56 5.78 -11.08
CA PHE A 108 -11.35 7.04 -10.38
C PHE A 108 -12.12 8.20 -11.03
N PRO A 109 -13.06 8.84 -10.33
CA PRO A 109 -13.90 9.88 -10.91
C PRO A 109 -13.14 11.12 -11.34
N ALA A 110 -12.06 11.48 -10.66
CA ALA A 110 -11.24 12.66 -10.98
C ALA A 110 -10.49 12.55 -12.33
N LEU A 111 -10.38 11.36 -12.90
CA LEU A 111 -9.63 11.16 -14.14
C LEU A 111 -10.56 11.18 -15.35
N PRO A 112 -10.33 12.06 -16.34
CA PRO A 112 -11.11 12.08 -17.58
C PRO A 112 -10.73 10.92 -18.50
N GLN A 113 -11.63 10.54 -19.41
CA GLN A 113 -11.32 9.65 -20.53
C GLN A 113 -10.57 10.41 -21.64
N PRO A 114 -9.65 9.77 -22.33
CA PRO A 114 -9.21 8.36 -22.26
C PRO A 114 -8.11 8.09 -21.21
N LEU A 115 -7.64 9.12 -20.49
CA LEU A 115 -6.56 9.03 -19.51
C LEU A 115 -6.86 7.98 -18.42
N ARG A 116 -8.07 8.00 -17.88
CA ARG A 116 -8.54 7.08 -16.86
C ARG A 116 -8.43 5.61 -17.31
N TRP A 117 -8.88 5.31 -18.52
CA TRP A 117 -8.73 3.97 -19.09
C TRP A 117 -7.26 3.56 -19.22
N TYR A 118 -6.41 4.45 -19.75
CA TYR A 118 -4.99 4.16 -19.96
C TYR A 118 -4.24 3.91 -18.64
N LEU A 119 -4.40 4.78 -17.65
CA LEU A 119 -3.77 4.65 -16.34
C LEU A 119 -4.31 3.43 -15.58
N GLY A 120 -5.59 3.11 -15.72
CA GLY A 120 -6.17 1.90 -15.20
C GLY A 120 -5.52 0.64 -15.74
N ARG A 121 -5.24 0.58 -17.04
CA ARG A 121 -4.49 -0.54 -17.65
C ARG A 121 -3.05 -0.62 -17.10
N CYS A 122 -2.38 0.52 -16.90
CA CYS A 122 -1.06 0.55 -16.27
C CYS A 122 -1.10 -0.03 -14.86
N ALA A 123 -2.02 0.44 -14.01
CA ALA A 123 -2.18 -0.05 -12.64
C ALA A 123 -2.49 -1.56 -12.60
N THR A 124 -3.44 -2.02 -13.40
CA THR A 124 -3.79 -3.45 -13.49
C THR A 124 -2.60 -4.33 -13.90
N ARG A 125 -1.77 -3.85 -14.83
CA ARG A 125 -0.56 -4.61 -15.26
C ARG A 125 0.46 -4.72 -14.12
N LEU A 126 0.70 -3.65 -13.37
CA LEU A 126 1.62 -3.66 -12.23
C LEU A 126 1.06 -4.54 -11.11
N ASP A 127 -0.23 -4.44 -10.79
CA ASP A 127 -0.87 -5.26 -9.76
C ASP A 127 -0.81 -6.77 -10.09
N ARG A 128 -1.15 -7.14 -11.31
CA ARG A 128 -1.03 -8.54 -11.76
C ARG A 128 0.41 -9.05 -11.69
N ALA A 129 1.38 -8.22 -12.00
CA ALA A 129 2.79 -8.58 -11.96
C ALA A 129 3.27 -8.81 -10.53
N GLN A 130 2.89 -7.93 -9.56
CA GLN A 130 3.23 -8.12 -8.15
C GLN A 130 2.56 -9.36 -7.56
N ARG A 131 1.27 -9.59 -7.83
CA ARG A 131 0.55 -10.78 -7.36
C ARG A 131 1.20 -12.08 -7.84
N ARG A 132 1.57 -12.16 -9.13
CA ARG A 132 2.28 -13.34 -9.68
C ARG A 132 3.62 -13.56 -9.00
N TRP A 133 4.36 -12.48 -8.77
CA TRP A 133 5.67 -12.58 -8.13
C TRP A 133 5.55 -13.02 -6.67
N VAL A 134 4.59 -12.50 -5.91
CA VAL A 134 4.38 -12.81 -4.49
C VAL A 134 4.07 -14.29 -4.25
N VAL A 135 3.45 -15.00 -5.19
CA VAL A 135 3.18 -16.46 -5.06
C VAL A 135 4.43 -17.26 -4.71
N SER A 136 5.61 -16.82 -5.16
CA SER A 136 6.90 -17.46 -4.86
C SER A 136 7.61 -16.88 -3.63
N GLN A 137 6.95 -16.04 -2.85
CA GLN A 137 7.55 -15.34 -1.69
C GLN A 137 6.72 -15.63 -0.42
N PRO A 138 7.09 -16.65 0.37
CA PRO A 138 6.25 -17.14 1.47
C PRO A 138 6.00 -16.10 2.57
N GLU A 139 6.87 -15.10 2.71
CA GLU A 139 6.70 -14.03 3.71
C GLU A 139 6.06 -12.75 3.13
N CYS A 140 5.68 -12.79 1.86
CA CYS A 140 5.04 -11.65 1.17
C CYS A 140 3.61 -11.97 0.81
N GLU A 141 2.75 -11.00 0.97
CA GLU A 141 1.33 -11.10 0.64
C GLU A 141 0.87 -9.85 -0.10
N VAL A 142 -0.16 -9.99 -0.94
CA VAL A 142 -0.82 -8.83 -1.54
C VAL A 142 -2.23 -8.74 -0.97
N VAL A 143 -2.48 -7.66 -0.24
CA VAL A 143 -3.80 -7.39 0.35
C VAL A 143 -4.47 -6.25 -0.41
N GLY A 144 -5.67 -6.50 -0.92
CA GLY A 144 -6.56 -5.48 -1.47
C GLY A 144 -7.59 -5.07 -0.42
N ALA A 145 -8.08 -3.84 -0.53
CA ALA A 145 -9.27 -3.44 0.17
C ALA A 145 -10.45 -3.59 -0.78
N ASP A 146 -11.42 -4.38 -0.35
CA ASP A 146 -12.64 -4.62 -1.12
C ASP A 146 -13.71 -3.65 -0.65
N PHE A 147 -13.79 -2.50 -1.31
CA PHE A 147 -14.81 -1.49 -1.06
C PHE A 147 -15.32 -0.89 -2.39
N PRO A 148 -16.57 -0.42 -2.44
CA PRO A 148 -17.11 0.23 -3.63
C PRO A 148 -16.29 1.46 -4.01
N MET A 149 -15.99 1.63 -5.30
CA MET A 149 -15.30 2.81 -5.82
C MET A 149 -16.33 3.92 -6.14
N ASP A 150 -17.13 4.30 -5.14
CA ASP A 150 -18.07 5.41 -5.23
C ASP A 150 -17.54 6.65 -4.46
N LEU A 151 -18.20 7.80 -4.67
CA LEU A 151 -17.75 9.08 -4.11
C LEU A 151 -17.70 9.09 -2.56
N ARG A 152 -18.46 8.24 -1.87
CA ARG A 152 -18.48 8.16 -0.40
C ARG A 152 -17.18 7.59 0.15
N TYR A 153 -16.49 6.75 -0.65
CA TYR A 153 -15.21 6.14 -0.29
C TYR A 153 -14.01 6.94 -0.78
N MET A 154 -14.24 7.98 -1.59
CA MET A 154 -13.18 8.84 -2.10
C MET A 154 -13.06 10.12 -1.28
N ALA A 155 -11.87 10.68 -1.23
CA ALA A 155 -11.66 12.02 -0.74
C ALA A 155 -12.33 13.05 -1.69
N HIS A 156 -12.42 14.29 -1.26
CA HIS A 156 -13.06 15.35 -2.04
C HIS A 156 -12.41 15.58 -3.42
N ASP A 157 -11.15 15.20 -3.57
CA ASP A 157 -10.42 15.30 -4.85
C ASP A 157 -10.79 14.19 -5.87
N GLY A 158 -11.61 13.20 -5.47
CA GLY A 158 -12.03 12.08 -6.32
C GLY A 158 -10.90 11.17 -6.78
N PHE A 159 -9.74 11.26 -6.13
CA PHE A 159 -8.54 10.49 -6.46
C PHE A 159 -7.97 9.73 -5.25
N HIS A 160 -7.89 10.34 -4.09
CA HIS A 160 -7.41 9.69 -2.88
C HIS A 160 -8.54 8.98 -2.14
N PRO A 161 -8.23 7.93 -1.36
CA PRO A 161 -9.20 7.29 -0.48
C PRO A 161 -9.73 8.26 0.56
N GLY A 162 -11.02 8.19 0.86
CA GLY A 162 -11.66 8.87 1.98
C GLY A 162 -11.63 8.02 3.27
N PRO A 163 -12.18 8.56 4.39
CA PRO A 163 -12.17 7.87 5.69
C PRO A 163 -12.77 6.46 5.66
N LEU A 164 -13.88 6.25 4.95
CA LEU A 164 -14.52 4.92 4.81
C LEU A 164 -13.63 3.92 4.05
N ALA A 165 -12.93 4.39 3.03
CA ALA A 165 -11.98 3.55 2.30
C ALA A 165 -10.78 3.17 3.17
N TYR A 166 -10.25 4.11 3.96
CA TYR A 166 -9.18 3.82 4.90
C TYR A 166 -9.60 2.83 5.99
N GLU A 167 -10.83 2.92 6.47
CA GLU A 167 -11.36 1.97 7.45
C GLU A 167 -11.47 0.55 6.87
N ALA A 168 -12.07 0.39 5.69
CA ALA A 168 -12.17 -0.89 5.01
C ALA A 168 -10.78 -1.48 4.70
N TRP A 169 -9.86 -0.65 4.23
CA TRP A 169 -8.50 -1.07 3.92
C TRP A 169 -7.72 -1.49 5.17
N ALA A 170 -7.79 -0.72 6.25
CA ALA A 170 -7.19 -1.06 7.53
C ALA A 170 -7.77 -2.36 8.10
N GLY A 171 -9.09 -2.57 7.97
CA GLY A 171 -9.76 -3.81 8.36
C GLY A 171 -9.22 -5.03 7.62
N ALA A 172 -9.06 -4.95 6.29
CA ALA A 172 -8.50 -6.03 5.48
C ALA A 172 -7.04 -6.35 5.87
N LEU A 173 -6.21 -5.31 6.05
CA LEU A 173 -4.83 -5.45 6.50
C LEU A 173 -4.75 -6.07 7.90
N ALA A 174 -5.54 -5.59 8.85
CA ALA A 174 -5.56 -6.12 10.22
C ALA A 174 -6.03 -7.58 10.25
N GLY A 175 -7.03 -7.95 9.44
CA GLY A 175 -7.49 -9.32 9.28
C GLY A 175 -6.37 -10.25 8.81
N GLN A 176 -5.61 -9.84 7.79
CA GLN A 176 -4.49 -10.62 7.28
C GLN A 176 -3.34 -10.77 8.29
N ILE A 177 -3.02 -9.69 9.02
CA ILE A 177 -2.00 -9.73 10.08
C ILE A 177 -2.40 -10.72 11.18
N ARG A 178 -3.67 -10.66 11.64
CA ARG A 178 -4.18 -11.59 12.65
C ARG A 178 -4.14 -13.05 12.20
N ALA A 179 -4.57 -13.31 10.96
CA ALA A 179 -4.60 -14.67 10.43
C ALA A 179 -3.21 -15.31 10.46
N ARG A 180 -2.18 -14.55 10.06
CA ARG A 180 -0.81 -15.06 10.03
C ARG A 180 -0.17 -15.21 11.42
N ARG A 181 -0.59 -14.40 12.39
CA ARG A 181 -0.07 -14.48 13.77
C ARG A 181 -0.70 -15.59 14.61
N ARG A 182 -1.80 -16.18 14.15
CA ARG A 182 -2.48 -17.30 14.81
C ARG A 182 -2.11 -18.66 14.21
N ALA A 183 -1.46 -18.66 13.02
CA ALA A 183 -0.99 -19.88 12.35
C ALA A 183 0.43 -20.25 12.77
#